data_802f78fd2deb3f05e33f68b2a92ad4a0
#
_entry.id   802f78fd2deb3f05e33f68b2a92ad4a0
#
_cell.length_a   1.000
_cell.length_b   1.000
_cell.length_c   1.000
_cell.angle_alpha   90.00
_cell.angle_beta   90.00
_cell.angle_gamma   90.00
#
_symmetry.space_group_name_H-M   'P 1'
#
loop_
_entity.id
_entity.type
_entity.pdbx_description
1 polymer ?
#
loop_
_entity_poly.entity_id
_entity_poly.type
_entity_poly.pdbx_seq_one_letter_code
_entity_poly.pdbx_strand_id
1 'polypeptide(L)'
;IYGYRGKRIMSSKRFKKLPENTSKLPAETIEKLLVNVKKNCTTKFDESVDLSFQINNKQKKGEINIRTVVNLPGGTGKKVKVAVVCEESKSSEAKSAGADIVGGDDFIEKIKAGEMNFEKLICTPGMMIKLSKLGKVLGPKGLMPNPKLGSVTEDLKTAISDSKSGQAEIRNDKDGNIGVSMEKNL
;
A
#
# COMPACT_ATOMS: atom_id res chain seq x y z
N ILE A 1 -9.20 -9.56 -24.40
CA ILE A 1 -9.97 -10.83 -24.27
C ILE A 1 -9.07 -11.90 -24.85
N TYR A 2 -8.22 -12.51 -24.05
CA TYR A 2 -7.47 -13.68 -24.45
C TYR A 2 -8.29 -14.92 -24.13
N GLY A 3 -8.89 -15.50 -25.15
CA GLY A 3 -9.54 -16.80 -25.08
C GLY A 3 -8.51 -17.90 -24.88
N TYR A 4 -8.33 -18.36 -23.66
CA TYR A 4 -7.66 -19.64 -23.40
C TYR A 4 -8.59 -20.78 -23.78
N ARG A 5 -8.49 -21.26 -25.04
CA ARG A 5 -9.02 -22.56 -25.46
C ARG A 5 -8.12 -23.65 -24.92
N GLY A 6 -8.63 -24.52 -24.07
CA GLY A 6 -8.23 -25.90 -24.04
C GLY A 6 -7.24 -26.39 -23.00
N LYS A 7 -7.36 -26.01 -21.72
CA LYS A 7 -6.99 -26.90 -20.61
C LYS A 7 -8.12 -26.93 -19.61
N ARG A 8 -8.68 -28.13 -19.39
CA ARG A 8 -9.66 -28.38 -18.32
C ARG A 8 -8.99 -28.04 -17.00
N ILE A 9 -9.15 -26.80 -16.55
CA ILE A 9 -8.69 -26.36 -15.23
C ILE A 9 -9.50 -27.21 -14.24
N MET A 10 -8.83 -28.05 -13.47
CA MET A 10 -9.46 -28.81 -12.39
C MET A 10 -9.89 -27.82 -11.30
N SER A 11 -11.07 -27.26 -11.45
CA SER A 11 -11.64 -26.35 -10.47
C SER A 11 -12.14 -27.13 -9.24
N SER A 12 -11.91 -26.58 -8.06
CA SER A 12 -12.39 -27.17 -6.80
C SER A 12 -13.92 -27.25 -6.78
N LYS A 13 -14.49 -28.15 -5.95
CA LYS A 13 -15.94 -28.25 -5.75
C LYS A 13 -16.56 -26.91 -5.32
N ARG A 14 -15.85 -26.11 -4.54
CA ARG A 14 -16.23 -24.75 -4.14
C ARG A 14 -16.32 -23.82 -5.35
N PHE A 15 -15.30 -23.79 -6.19
CA PHE A 15 -15.26 -22.92 -7.37
C PHE A 15 -16.41 -23.21 -8.34
N LYS A 16 -16.80 -24.47 -8.49
CA LYS A 16 -17.95 -24.88 -9.33
C LYS A 16 -19.31 -24.40 -8.81
N LYS A 17 -19.41 -24.07 -7.52
CA LYS A 17 -20.64 -23.54 -6.90
C LYS A 17 -20.74 -22.02 -6.97
N LEU A 18 -19.67 -21.32 -7.33
CA LEU A 18 -19.71 -19.88 -7.55
C LEU A 18 -20.48 -19.58 -8.83
N PRO A 19 -21.29 -18.52 -8.87
CA PRO A 19 -22.04 -18.14 -10.06
C PRO A 19 -21.09 -17.87 -11.23
N GLU A 20 -21.35 -18.50 -12.36
CA GLU A 20 -20.48 -18.46 -13.57
C GLU A 20 -20.35 -17.04 -14.20
N ASN A 21 -21.16 -16.08 -13.81
CA ASN A 21 -21.35 -14.81 -14.49
C ASN A 21 -21.07 -13.56 -13.64
N THR A 22 -20.05 -13.56 -12.81
CA THR A 22 -19.65 -12.32 -12.10
C THR A 22 -19.07 -11.26 -13.03
N SER A 23 -18.58 -11.64 -14.22
CA SER A 23 -18.01 -10.71 -15.22
C SER A 23 -19.04 -9.94 -16.05
N LYS A 24 -20.31 -10.26 -15.94
CA LYS A 24 -21.42 -9.65 -16.69
C LYS A 24 -22.47 -8.97 -15.81
N LEU A 25 -22.13 -8.69 -14.56
CA LEU A 25 -23.03 -7.92 -13.70
C LEU A 25 -23.23 -6.52 -14.31
N PRO A 26 -24.48 -6.05 -14.44
CA PRO A 26 -24.76 -4.68 -14.86
C PRO A 26 -24.11 -3.73 -13.85
N ALA A 27 -23.83 -2.50 -14.30
CA ALA A 27 -23.31 -1.45 -13.44
C ALA A 27 -24.29 -1.24 -12.25
N GLU A 28 -23.97 -1.77 -11.12
CA GLU A 28 -24.71 -1.63 -9.87
C GLU A 28 -24.05 -0.60 -8.96
N THR A 29 -24.80 -0.15 -7.97
CA THR A 29 -24.25 0.73 -6.93
C THR A 29 -23.17 -0.02 -6.12
N ILE A 30 -22.15 0.70 -5.65
CA ILE A 30 -21.02 0.14 -4.88
C ILE A 30 -21.52 -0.68 -3.69
N GLU A 31 -22.57 -0.23 -3.01
CA GLU A 31 -23.18 -0.94 -1.87
C GLU A 31 -23.69 -2.33 -2.24
N LYS A 32 -24.41 -2.45 -3.37
CA LYS A 32 -24.91 -3.74 -3.86
C LYS A 32 -23.76 -4.67 -4.27
N LEU A 33 -22.70 -4.11 -4.89
CA LEU A 33 -21.52 -4.88 -5.24
C LEU A 33 -20.84 -5.45 -4.00
N LEU A 34 -20.66 -4.65 -2.94
CA LEU A 34 -20.09 -5.11 -1.66
C LEU A 34 -20.94 -6.22 -1.02
N VAL A 35 -22.25 -6.08 -1.03
CA VAL A 35 -23.16 -7.14 -0.53
C VAL A 35 -23.00 -8.43 -1.34
N ASN A 36 -22.86 -8.34 -2.66
CA ASN A 36 -22.64 -9.50 -3.52
C ASN A 36 -21.28 -10.15 -3.27
N VAL A 37 -20.24 -9.35 -3.07
CA VAL A 37 -18.90 -9.85 -2.71
C VAL A 37 -18.99 -10.62 -1.39
N LYS A 38 -19.59 -10.04 -0.33
CA LYS A 38 -19.78 -10.71 0.97
C LYS A 38 -20.54 -12.04 0.86
N LYS A 39 -21.59 -12.10 0.06
CA LYS A 39 -22.35 -13.36 -0.17
C LYS A 39 -21.52 -14.47 -0.82
N ASN A 40 -20.53 -14.10 -1.61
CA ASN A 40 -19.62 -15.03 -2.29
C ASN A 40 -18.40 -15.42 -1.45
N CYS A 41 -18.18 -14.76 -0.32
CA CYS A 41 -17.15 -15.11 0.66
C CYS A 41 -17.58 -16.38 1.40
N THR A 42 -17.08 -17.53 0.98
CA THR A 42 -17.46 -18.86 1.52
C THR A 42 -16.28 -19.57 2.20
N THR A 43 -15.20 -18.87 2.47
CA THR A 43 -14.03 -19.43 3.17
C THR A 43 -14.22 -19.40 4.68
N LYS A 44 -13.38 -20.18 5.38
CA LYS A 44 -13.35 -20.21 6.86
C LYS A 44 -12.29 -19.28 7.45
N PHE A 45 -11.63 -18.48 6.63
CA PHE A 45 -10.63 -17.51 7.04
C PHE A 45 -11.04 -16.13 6.52
N ASP A 46 -10.48 -15.08 7.12
CA ASP A 46 -10.74 -13.70 6.74
C ASP A 46 -10.24 -13.43 5.32
N GLU A 47 -11.13 -13.06 4.42
CA GLU A 47 -10.81 -12.71 3.04
C GLU A 47 -10.55 -11.20 2.94
N SER A 48 -9.67 -10.79 2.02
CA SER A 48 -9.39 -9.38 1.75
C SER A 48 -10.16 -8.92 0.52
N VAL A 49 -10.60 -7.68 0.53
CA VAL A 49 -11.18 -7.02 -0.65
C VAL A 49 -10.14 -6.15 -1.31
N ASP A 50 -9.88 -6.46 -2.57
CA ASP A 50 -9.00 -5.69 -3.41
C ASP A 50 -9.79 -4.98 -4.50
N LEU A 51 -9.51 -3.71 -4.71
CA LEU A 51 -10.10 -2.89 -5.75
C LEU A 51 -9.11 -2.73 -6.89
N SER A 52 -9.54 -3.04 -8.12
CA SER A 52 -8.72 -2.89 -9.31
C SER A 52 -9.39 -1.93 -10.28
N PHE A 53 -8.63 -0.94 -10.75
CA PHE A 53 -9.04 0.00 -11.78
C PHE A 53 -8.16 -0.15 -13.00
N GLN A 54 -8.74 -0.09 -14.18
CA GLN A 54 -8.01 -0.02 -15.43
C GLN A 54 -8.16 1.36 -16.05
N ILE A 55 -7.03 2.05 -16.26
CA ILE A 55 -7.00 3.35 -16.92
C ILE A 55 -7.08 3.11 -18.44
N ASN A 56 -7.94 3.88 -19.12
CA ASN A 56 -8.03 3.81 -20.57
C ASN A 56 -6.83 4.52 -21.23
N ASN A 57 -5.84 3.75 -21.62
CA ASN A 57 -4.57 4.21 -22.21
C ASN A 57 -4.64 4.42 -23.73
N LYS A 58 -5.84 4.32 -24.36
CA LYS A 58 -5.98 4.29 -25.82
C LYS A 58 -5.58 5.59 -26.52
N GLN A 59 -5.51 6.73 -25.81
CA GLN A 59 -5.32 8.04 -26.45
C GLN A 59 -3.88 8.57 -26.45
N LYS A 60 -2.98 8.06 -25.62
CA LYS A 60 -1.56 8.44 -25.64
C LYS A 60 -0.71 7.24 -25.29
N LYS A 61 0.16 6.83 -26.18
CA LYS A 61 1.28 5.90 -25.89
C LYS A 61 2.35 6.57 -25.00
N GLY A 62 1.95 7.41 -24.06
CA GLY A 62 2.81 8.03 -23.08
C GLY A 62 2.70 7.25 -21.78
N GLU A 63 3.81 7.03 -21.13
CA GLU A 63 3.87 6.40 -19.80
C GLU A 63 3.06 7.23 -18.80
N ILE A 64 1.83 6.82 -18.55
CA ILE A 64 1.07 7.35 -17.43
C ILE A 64 1.71 6.79 -16.18
N ASN A 65 2.41 7.61 -15.44
CA ASN A 65 3.02 7.24 -14.17
C ASN A 65 2.28 7.95 -13.04
N ILE A 66 1.28 7.26 -12.50
CA ILE A 66 0.54 7.72 -11.33
C ILE A 66 1.18 7.11 -10.10
N ARG A 67 1.68 7.96 -9.23
CA ARG A 67 2.15 7.58 -7.90
C ARG A 67 1.69 8.65 -6.93
N THR A 68 0.70 8.33 -6.12
CA THR A 68 0.08 9.25 -5.17
C THR A 68 -0.29 8.51 -3.88
N VAL A 69 -0.66 9.28 -2.90
CA VAL A 69 -1.11 8.76 -1.61
C VAL A 69 -2.54 9.23 -1.39
N VAL A 70 -3.36 8.34 -0.87
CA VAL A 70 -4.75 8.62 -0.51
C VAL A 70 -4.94 8.27 0.96
N ASN A 71 -5.54 9.18 1.70
CA ASN A 71 -5.93 8.96 3.08
C ASN A 71 -7.32 8.31 3.09
N LEU A 72 -7.39 7.08 3.62
CA LEU A 72 -8.65 6.36 3.76
C LEU A 72 -9.32 6.77 5.08
N PRO A 73 -10.54 7.31 5.05
CA PRO A 73 -11.20 7.80 6.26
C PRO A 73 -11.49 6.70 7.30
N GLY A 74 -11.66 5.45 6.85
CA GLY A 74 -11.83 4.29 7.71
C GLY A 74 -10.51 3.59 8.10
N GLY A 75 -9.37 4.09 7.59
CA GLY A 75 -8.08 3.42 7.75
C GLY A 75 -7.95 2.16 6.89
N THR A 76 -6.83 1.47 7.01
CA THR A 76 -6.54 0.19 6.30
C THR A 76 -6.76 -1.03 7.19
N GLY A 77 -7.31 -0.87 8.40
CA GLY A 77 -7.45 -1.95 9.38
C GLY A 77 -6.13 -2.54 9.92
N LYS A 78 -4.99 -2.10 9.39
CA LYS A 78 -3.66 -2.57 9.80
C LYS A 78 -3.02 -1.59 10.78
N LYS A 79 -2.41 -2.12 11.83
CA LYS A 79 -1.55 -1.33 12.71
C LYS A 79 -0.19 -1.16 12.04
N VAL A 80 0.02 -0.03 11.39
CA VAL A 80 1.26 0.30 10.69
C VAL A 80 2.31 0.75 11.69
N LYS A 81 3.46 0.06 11.73
CA LYS A 81 4.63 0.50 12.51
C LYS A 81 5.39 1.55 11.72
N VAL A 82 5.48 2.74 12.29
CA VAL A 82 6.15 3.89 11.67
C VAL A 82 7.52 4.10 12.31
N ALA A 83 8.56 4.04 11.48
CA ALA A 83 9.92 4.39 11.86
C ALA A 83 10.25 5.81 11.36
N VAL A 84 10.95 6.57 12.18
CA VAL A 84 11.38 7.93 11.86
C VAL A 84 12.90 8.02 11.96
N VAL A 85 13.52 8.51 10.88
CA VAL A 85 14.93 8.86 10.86
C VAL A 85 15.06 10.37 10.88
N CYS A 86 15.54 10.90 11.99
CA CYS A 86 15.70 12.33 12.18
C CYS A 86 17.00 12.64 12.92
N GLU A 87 17.34 13.93 12.95
CA GLU A 87 18.43 14.44 13.76
C GLU A 87 18.06 14.35 15.24
N GLU A 88 19.06 14.27 16.11
CA GLU A 88 18.87 14.15 17.57
C GLU A 88 17.97 15.25 18.15
N SER A 89 18.08 16.46 17.61
CA SER A 89 17.25 17.61 18.00
C SER A 89 15.76 17.38 17.83
N LYS A 90 15.33 16.59 16.83
CA LYS A 90 13.92 16.28 16.54
C LYS A 90 13.47 14.92 17.08
N SER A 91 14.36 14.18 17.75
CA SER A 91 14.04 12.84 18.28
C SER A 91 12.94 12.86 19.35
N SER A 92 12.95 13.84 20.22
CA SER A 92 11.90 14.02 21.26
C SER A 92 10.54 14.35 20.65
N GLU A 93 10.52 15.16 19.59
CA GLU A 93 9.31 15.51 18.86
C GLU A 93 8.71 14.30 18.14
N ALA A 94 9.53 13.50 17.46
CA ALA A 94 9.11 12.26 16.78
C ALA A 94 8.50 11.24 17.76
N LYS A 95 9.09 11.10 18.96
CA LYS A 95 8.55 10.23 20.01
C LYS A 95 7.21 10.75 20.54
N SER A 96 7.10 12.03 20.79
CA SER A 96 5.84 12.64 21.27
C SER A 96 4.73 12.60 20.22
N ALA A 97 5.07 12.61 18.93
CA ALA A 97 4.15 12.44 17.83
C ALA A 97 3.68 10.98 17.64
N GLY A 98 4.23 10.04 18.42
CA GLY A 98 3.79 8.64 18.43
C GLY A 98 4.52 7.74 17.44
N ALA A 99 5.73 8.06 17.01
CA ALA A 99 6.54 7.15 16.22
C ALA A 99 6.89 5.89 17.03
N ASP A 100 6.84 4.72 16.39
CA ASP A 100 7.13 3.45 17.06
C ASP A 100 8.63 3.22 17.21
N ILE A 101 9.41 3.67 16.23
CA ILE A 101 10.86 3.59 16.22
C ILE A 101 11.40 4.97 15.81
N VAL A 102 12.29 5.51 16.62
CA VAL A 102 12.97 6.78 16.31
C VAL A 102 14.48 6.57 16.44
N GLY A 103 15.22 7.00 15.45
CA GLY A 103 16.67 6.90 15.48
C GLY A 103 17.36 7.83 14.49
N GLY A 104 18.64 8.02 14.70
CA GLY A 104 19.54 8.76 13.83
C GLY A 104 20.46 7.82 13.02
N ASP A 105 21.75 8.07 13.10
CA ASP A 105 22.77 7.28 12.38
C ASP A 105 22.81 5.82 12.84
N ASP A 106 22.64 5.56 14.13
CA ASP A 106 22.57 4.19 14.70
C ASP A 106 21.45 3.37 14.07
N PHE A 107 20.32 3.99 13.81
CA PHE A 107 19.20 3.30 13.17
C PHE A 107 19.46 3.01 11.69
N ILE A 108 20.19 3.90 11.01
CA ILE A 108 20.63 3.67 9.62
C ILE A 108 21.56 2.44 9.54
N GLU A 109 22.42 2.22 10.53
CA GLU A 109 23.27 1.03 10.59
C GLU A 109 22.46 -0.26 10.82
N LYS A 110 21.44 -0.23 11.66
CA LYS A 110 20.51 -1.35 11.85
C LYS A 110 19.76 -1.70 10.56
N ILE A 111 19.28 -0.70 9.84
CA ILE A 111 18.64 -0.90 8.52
C ILE A 111 19.65 -1.55 7.54
N LYS A 112 20.91 -1.11 7.56
CA LYS A 112 21.99 -1.68 6.74
C LYS A 112 22.25 -3.14 7.10
N ALA A 113 22.18 -3.49 8.38
CA ALA A 113 22.29 -4.87 8.87
C ALA A 113 21.07 -5.75 8.50
N GLY A 114 19.98 -5.15 8.01
CA GLY A 114 18.77 -5.86 7.60
C GLY A 114 17.65 -5.90 8.63
N GLU A 115 17.81 -5.24 9.77
CA GLU A 115 16.78 -5.12 10.80
C GLU A 115 15.72 -4.08 10.39
N MET A 116 14.61 -4.55 9.83
CA MET A 116 13.52 -3.69 9.33
C MET A 116 12.19 -4.15 9.91
N ASN A 117 11.95 -3.85 11.20
CA ASN A 117 10.72 -4.17 11.91
C ASN A 117 9.68 -3.03 11.82
N PHE A 118 9.58 -2.39 10.65
CA PHE A 118 8.65 -1.29 10.37
C PHE A 118 8.05 -1.43 8.98
N GLU A 119 6.91 -0.82 8.77
CA GLU A 119 6.17 -0.84 7.50
C GLU A 119 6.23 0.49 6.74
N LYS A 120 6.45 1.60 7.45
CA LYS A 120 6.67 2.92 6.85
C LYS A 120 7.89 3.59 7.45
N LEU A 121 8.66 4.25 6.59
CA LEU A 121 9.84 5.03 6.97
C LEU A 121 9.62 6.50 6.62
N ILE A 122 9.71 7.35 7.61
CA ILE A 122 9.67 8.82 7.48
C ILE A 122 11.08 9.33 7.78
N CYS A 123 11.51 10.34 7.06
CA CYS A 123 12.79 10.96 7.34
C CYS A 123 12.75 12.48 7.19
N THR A 124 13.67 13.16 7.87
CA THR A 124 13.96 14.57 7.61
C THR A 124 14.78 14.74 6.34
N PRO A 125 14.65 15.87 5.63
CA PRO A 125 15.42 16.13 4.41
C PRO A 125 16.94 16.00 4.60
N GLY A 126 17.47 16.42 5.76
CA GLY A 126 18.88 16.30 6.09
C GLY A 126 19.39 14.86 6.15
N MET A 127 18.58 13.93 6.63
CA MET A 127 18.95 12.51 6.74
C MET A 127 18.72 11.74 5.44
N MET A 128 17.98 12.30 4.48
CA MET A 128 17.68 11.65 3.20
C MET A 128 18.94 11.29 2.40
N ILE A 129 19.97 12.12 2.46
CA ILE A 129 21.25 11.89 1.76
C ILE A 129 21.92 10.60 2.26
N LYS A 130 21.87 10.36 3.58
CA LYS A 130 22.42 9.15 4.19
C LYS A 130 21.57 7.92 3.84
N LEU A 131 20.24 8.04 3.89
CA LEU A 131 19.30 6.98 3.53
C LEU A 131 19.37 6.62 2.04
N SER A 132 19.67 7.56 1.16
CA SER A 132 19.83 7.32 -0.28
C SER A 132 20.88 6.24 -0.59
N LYS A 133 21.93 6.13 0.23
CA LYS A 133 22.94 5.07 0.11
C LYS A 133 22.37 3.67 0.37
N LEU A 134 21.26 3.58 1.10
CA LEU A 134 20.56 2.33 1.40
C LEU A 134 19.44 1.99 0.41
N GLY A 135 19.33 2.72 -0.69
CA GLY A 135 18.31 2.51 -1.72
C GLY A 135 18.28 1.09 -2.28
N LYS A 136 19.43 0.39 -2.32
CA LYS A 136 19.50 -1.02 -2.73
C LYS A 136 18.80 -1.98 -1.76
N VAL A 137 18.67 -1.61 -0.49
CA VAL A 137 18.07 -2.43 0.57
C VAL A 137 16.60 -2.03 0.78
N LEU A 138 16.31 -0.74 0.82
CA LEU A 138 14.97 -0.19 1.06
C LEU A 138 14.08 -0.20 -0.19
N GLY A 139 14.68 -0.02 -1.38
CA GLY A 139 13.96 0.07 -2.65
C GLY A 139 13.12 -1.18 -2.97
N PRO A 140 13.70 -2.39 -2.99
CA PRO A 140 12.96 -3.62 -3.29
C PRO A 140 11.82 -3.92 -2.31
N LYS A 141 11.95 -3.45 -1.05
CA LYS A 141 10.92 -3.61 -0.02
C LYS A 141 9.85 -2.50 -0.04
N GLY A 142 9.99 -1.50 -0.91
CA GLY A 142 9.06 -0.38 -0.98
C GLY A 142 9.13 0.58 0.21
N LEU A 143 10.18 0.49 1.04
CA LEU A 143 10.33 1.28 2.27
C LEU A 143 11.13 2.58 2.06
N MET A 144 11.52 2.88 0.82
CA MET A 144 12.32 4.08 0.52
C MET A 144 11.47 5.34 0.66
N PRO A 145 11.86 6.29 1.52
CA PRO A 145 11.14 7.57 1.65
C PRO A 145 11.13 8.34 0.34
N ASN A 146 10.02 9.01 0.05
CA ASN A 146 9.84 9.81 -1.15
C ASN A 146 9.19 11.16 -0.81
N PRO A 147 9.78 12.30 -1.21
CA PRO A 147 9.19 13.61 -0.97
C PRO A 147 7.79 13.77 -1.56
N LYS A 148 7.52 13.17 -2.73
CA LYS A 148 6.21 13.22 -3.39
C LYS A 148 5.10 12.51 -2.61
N LEU A 149 5.46 11.60 -1.72
CA LEU A 149 4.52 10.84 -0.88
C LEU A 149 4.40 11.41 0.54
N GLY A 150 5.05 12.54 0.81
CA GLY A 150 5.05 13.17 2.14
C GLY A 150 5.86 12.43 3.21
N SER A 151 6.66 11.43 2.82
CA SER A 151 7.50 10.68 3.77
C SER A 151 8.87 11.32 4.01
N VAL A 152 9.18 12.42 3.32
CA VAL A 152 10.35 13.27 3.57
C VAL A 152 9.84 14.66 3.90
N THR A 153 9.83 15.00 5.19
CA THR A 153 9.27 16.26 5.68
C THR A 153 9.95 16.71 6.97
N GLU A 154 9.86 17.98 7.26
CA GLU A 154 10.26 18.54 8.55
C GLU A 154 9.16 18.46 9.60
N ASP A 155 7.89 18.46 9.16
CA ASP A 155 6.73 18.28 10.03
C ASP A 155 6.47 16.79 10.28
N LEU A 156 7.12 16.27 11.32
CA LEU A 156 7.02 14.87 11.70
C LEU A 156 5.66 14.51 12.29
N LYS A 157 4.98 15.46 12.97
CA LYS A 157 3.70 15.19 13.63
C LYS A 157 2.62 14.84 12.61
N THR A 158 2.46 15.67 11.60
CA THR A 158 1.46 15.45 10.54
C THR A 158 1.77 14.17 9.76
N ALA A 159 3.03 13.96 9.38
CA ALA A 159 3.43 12.78 8.61
C ALA A 159 3.22 11.46 9.37
N ILE A 160 3.49 11.42 10.68
CA ILE A 160 3.26 10.24 11.51
C ILE A 160 1.76 9.99 11.68
N SER A 161 0.97 11.05 11.96
CA SER A 161 -0.48 10.96 12.08
C SER A 161 -1.12 10.42 10.81
N ASP A 162 -0.79 10.98 9.65
CA ASP A 162 -1.28 10.55 8.34
C ASP A 162 -0.89 9.10 8.04
N SER A 163 0.35 8.73 8.35
CA SER A 163 0.81 7.36 8.15
C SER A 163 0.07 6.34 9.01
N LYS A 164 -0.37 6.72 10.21
CA LYS A 164 -1.15 5.87 11.13
C LYS A 164 -2.65 5.90 10.86
N SER A 165 -3.17 6.98 10.26
CA SER A 165 -4.59 7.14 9.95
C SER A 165 -5.08 6.33 8.74
N GLY A 166 -4.22 5.52 8.13
CA GLY A 166 -4.60 4.65 7.01
C GLY A 166 -4.28 5.23 5.64
N GLN A 167 -3.14 5.84 5.52
CA GLN A 167 -2.61 6.29 4.25
C GLN A 167 -2.24 5.11 3.34
N ALA A 168 -2.87 5.02 2.17
CA ALA A 168 -2.58 4.02 1.15
C ALA A 168 -1.82 4.65 -0.03
N GLU A 169 -0.71 4.03 -0.44
CA GLU A 169 0.02 4.42 -1.64
C GLU A 169 -0.65 3.78 -2.86
N ILE A 170 -1.00 4.61 -3.83
CA ILE A 170 -1.58 4.20 -5.11
C ILE A 170 -0.51 4.34 -6.18
N ARG A 171 -0.29 3.23 -6.90
CA ARG A 171 0.65 3.17 -8.01
C ARG A 171 0.03 2.42 -9.17
N ASN A 172 0.18 2.94 -10.39
CA ASN A 172 -0.18 2.18 -11.59
C ASN A 172 0.97 1.28 -12.04
N ASP A 173 0.63 0.20 -12.72
CA ASP A 173 1.57 -0.63 -13.46
C ASP A 173 1.82 -0.06 -14.87
N LYS A 174 2.66 -0.74 -15.66
CA LYS A 174 2.99 -0.34 -17.04
C LYS A 174 1.78 -0.42 -17.98
N ASP A 175 0.81 -1.26 -17.66
CA ASP A 175 -0.39 -1.49 -18.47
C ASP A 175 -1.54 -0.55 -18.08
N GLY A 176 -1.32 0.31 -17.09
CA GLY A 176 -2.32 1.26 -16.61
C GLY A 176 -3.30 0.69 -15.60
N ASN A 177 -2.99 -0.45 -14.96
CA ASN A 177 -3.83 -0.97 -13.90
C ASN A 177 -3.40 -0.39 -12.54
N ILE A 178 -4.38 -0.10 -11.70
CA ILE A 178 -4.19 0.35 -10.31
C ILE A 178 -4.85 -0.69 -9.41
N GLY A 179 -4.10 -1.26 -8.49
CA GLY A 179 -4.61 -2.17 -7.47
C GLY A 179 -4.48 -1.56 -6.08
N VAL A 180 -5.54 -1.63 -5.30
CA VAL A 180 -5.56 -1.15 -3.91
C VAL A 180 -6.26 -2.18 -3.05
N SER A 181 -5.60 -2.62 -1.97
CA SER A 181 -6.24 -3.45 -0.96
C SER A 181 -7.00 -2.57 0.02
N MET A 182 -8.30 -2.80 0.15
CA MET A 182 -9.20 -1.95 0.93
C MET A 182 -9.32 -2.41 2.37
N GLU A 183 -9.50 -3.69 2.61
CA GLU A 183 -9.74 -4.25 3.94
C GLU A 183 -9.32 -5.72 4.02
N LYS A 184 -8.95 -6.15 5.22
CA LYS A 184 -8.51 -7.53 5.49
C LYS A 184 -9.56 -8.36 6.22
N ASN A 185 -10.70 -7.85 6.60
CA ASN A 185 -11.70 -8.61 7.37
C ASN A 185 -13.07 -8.41 6.74
N LEU A 186 -13.49 -9.39 5.98
CA LEU A 186 -14.88 -9.53 5.49
C LEU A 186 -15.58 -10.64 6.25
#